data_6b804f3828e2a7a854ed455f2883500e
#
_entry.id   6b804f3828e2a7a854ed455f2883500e
#
_cell.length_a   1.000
_cell.length_b   1.000
_cell.length_c   1.000
_cell.angle_alpha   90.00
_cell.angle_beta   90.00
_cell.angle_gamma   90.00
#
_symmetry.space_group_name_H-M   'P 1'
#
loop_
_entity.id
_entity.type
_entity.pdbx_description
1 polymer ?
#
loop_
_entity_poly.entity_id
_entity_poly.type
_entity_poly.pdbx_seq_one_letter_code
_entity_poly.pdbx_strand_id
1 'polypeptide(L)'
;MIEVRELVKVFDTRGHIVRAVDNVSTTVAQGEVLVVIGPSGSGKSTFLRCLNGLEDFDSGSVSIGGLDLANPKTDVNAYRREVGMVFQHFNLFPHMTVLENLCLAQKVVRKRGKVEREAKARALLDKVGIGQKANEYPSRLSGGQQQRVAIARALAMEPKVMLFDEPTSALDPEMVGEVLDVMKTLAREGMTMVCVTHEMGFAREVANRVLFFDHGKLLEDSSPEDFFTSPKDLRAQAFLRQVL
;
A
#
# COMPACT_ATOMS: atom_id res chain seq x y z
N MET A 1 12.47 3.05 -9.15
CA MET A 1 12.09 1.76 -8.49
C MET A 1 10.79 1.21 -9.04
N ILE A 2 9.75 2.02 -9.13
CA ILE A 2 8.48 1.73 -9.82
C ILE A 2 8.41 2.61 -11.05
N GLU A 3 7.92 2.06 -12.16
CA GLU A 3 7.62 2.82 -13.38
C GLU A 3 6.25 2.40 -13.89
N VAL A 4 5.37 3.39 -14.12
CA VAL A 4 4.03 3.22 -14.67
C VAL A 4 3.94 4.10 -15.92
N ARG A 5 3.52 3.51 -17.04
CA ARG A 5 3.38 4.22 -18.31
C ARG A 5 2.01 3.98 -18.90
N GLU A 6 1.28 5.06 -19.15
CA GLU A 6 -0.01 5.09 -19.87
C GLU A 6 -1.00 4.02 -19.38
N LEU A 7 -1.03 3.79 -18.03
CA LEU A 7 -1.83 2.73 -17.45
C LEU A 7 -3.33 3.04 -17.62
N VAL A 8 -4.05 2.06 -18.15
CA VAL A 8 -5.51 2.11 -18.32
C VAL A 8 -6.16 0.88 -17.71
N LYS A 9 -7.19 1.11 -16.91
CA LYS A 9 -8.07 0.06 -16.41
C LYS A 9 -9.53 0.46 -16.56
N VAL A 10 -10.28 -0.39 -17.24
CA VAL A 10 -11.70 -0.22 -17.52
C VAL A 10 -12.49 -1.37 -16.90
N PHE A 11 -13.57 -1.06 -16.25
CA PHE A 11 -14.56 -2.05 -15.83
C PHE A 11 -15.82 -1.89 -16.68
N ASP A 12 -16.29 -3.02 -17.23
CA ASP A 12 -17.61 -3.11 -17.85
C ASP A 12 -18.57 -3.75 -16.87
N THR A 13 -19.49 -2.97 -16.33
CA THR A 13 -20.50 -3.44 -15.40
C THR A 13 -21.87 -3.31 -16.04
N ARG A 14 -22.32 -4.38 -16.70
CA ARG A 14 -23.64 -4.48 -17.34
C ARG A 14 -23.97 -3.32 -18.30
N GLY A 15 -23.01 -2.96 -19.16
CA GLY A 15 -23.16 -1.90 -20.15
C GLY A 15 -22.77 -0.49 -19.64
N HIS A 16 -22.33 -0.37 -18.41
CA HIS A 16 -21.71 0.85 -17.89
C HIS A 16 -20.18 0.70 -17.90
N ILE A 17 -19.54 1.44 -18.77
CA ILE A 17 -18.08 1.48 -18.89
C ILE A 17 -17.53 2.51 -17.91
N VAL A 18 -16.75 2.04 -16.94
CA VAL A 18 -16.07 2.88 -15.94
C VAL A 18 -14.56 2.81 -16.17
N ARG A 19 -13.94 3.90 -16.58
CA ARG A 19 -12.47 4.03 -16.62
C ARG A 19 -11.96 4.33 -15.22
N ALA A 20 -11.60 3.28 -14.48
CA ALA A 20 -11.12 3.42 -13.11
C ALA A 20 -9.68 3.96 -13.04
N VAL A 21 -8.87 3.70 -14.07
CA VAL A 21 -7.56 4.31 -14.31
C VAL A 21 -7.52 4.72 -15.77
N ASP A 22 -7.24 5.99 -16.07
CA ASP A 22 -7.30 6.57 -17.40
C ASP A 22 -5.98 7.26 -17.76
N ASN A 23 -5.13 6.52 -18.46
CA ASN A 23 -3.84 6.99 -19.00
C ASN A 23 -2.89 7.57 -17.94
N VAL A 24 -2.70 6.84 -16.83
CA VAL A 24 -1.85 7.30 -15.74
C VAL A 24 -0.40 6.90 -15.97
N SER A 25 0.51 7.88 -15.90
CA SER A 25 1.96 7.66 -15.92
C SER A 25 2.61 8.32 -14.72
N THR A 26 3.47 7.57 -14.01
CA THR A 26 4.26 8.08 -12.88
C THR A 26 5.46 7.18 -12.60
N THR A 27 6.41 7.69 -11.85
CA THR A 27 7.56 6.92 -11.38
C THR A 27 7.70 7.05 -9.87
N VAL A 28 8.29 6.06 -9.21
CA VAL A 28 8.66 6.14 -7.80
C VAL A 28 10.12 5.75 -7.65
N ALA A 29 10.92 6.62 -7.06
CA ALA A 29 12.32 6.35 -6.77
C ALA A 29 12.48 5.35 -5.61
N GLN A 30 13.66 4.79 -5.45
CA GLN A 30 13.96 3.96 -4.28
C GLN A 30 13.98 4.83 -3.02
N GLY A 31 13.33 4.38 -1.95
CA GLY A 31 13.21 5.12 -0.69
C GLY A 31 12.18 6.26 -0.73
N GLU A 32 11.52 6.48 -1.86
CA GLU A 32 10.47 7.50 -2.00
C GLU A 32 9.16 7.03 -1.35
N VAL A 33 8.51 7.93 -0.63
CA VAL A 33 7.14 7.78 -0.13
C VAL A 33 6.22 8.59 -1.04
N LEU A 34 5.45 7.89 -1.87
CA LEU A 34 4.42 8.47 -2.73
C LEU A 34 3.06 8.32 -2.06
N VAL A 35 2.35 9.41 -1.86
CA VAL A 35 0.99 9.39 -1.32
C VAL A 35 -0.02 9.69 -2.43
N VAL A 36 -1.07 8.88 -2.49
CA VAL A 36 -2.16 9.01 -3.48
C VAL A 36 -3.42 9.46 -2.75
N ILE A 37 -3.93 10.63 -3.11
CA ILE A 37 -5.08 11.29 -2.49
C ILE A 37 -6.16 11.53 -3.55
N GLY A 38 -7.41 11.66 -3.11
CA GLY A 38 -8.55 12.00 -3.97
C GLY A 38 -9.87 11.48 -3.41
N PRO A 39 -11.02 11.85 -4.00
CA PRO A 39 -12.34 11.43 -3.59
C PRO A 39 -12.52 9.90 -3.59
N SER A 40 -13.48 9.40 -2.84
CA SER A 40 -13.89 7.99 -2.93
C SER A 40 -14.36 7.68 -4.35
N GLY A 41 -13.97 6.50 -4.87
CA GLY A 41 -14.30 6.10 -6.24
C GLY A 41 -13.44 6.76 -7.33
N SER A 42 -12.43 7.55 -7.00
CA SER A 42 -11.55 8.19 -8.01
C SER A 42 -10.55 7.26 -8.69
N GLY A 43 -10.46 5.98 -8.29
CA GLY A 43 -9.58 4.98 -8.92
C GLY A 43 -8.29 4.66 -8.16
N LYS A 44 -8.02 5.26 -7.01
CA LYS A 44 -6.79 5.10 -6.21
C LYS A 44 -6.47 3.64 -5.86
N SER A 45 -7.44 2.93 -5.27
CA SER A 45 -7.27 1.51 -4.90
C SER A 45 -7.11 0.62 -6.14
N THR A 46 -7.80 0.93 -7.25
CA THR A 46 -7.62 0.23 -8.52
C THR A 46 -6.21 0.44 -9.05
N PHE A 47 -5.73 1.68 -9.07
CA PHE A 47 -4.35 2.00 -9.44
C PHE A 47 -3.35 1.20 -8.58
N LEU A 48 -3.51 1.21 -7.26
CA LEU A 48 -2.63 0.48 -6.35
C LEU A 48 -2.65 -1.04 -6.58
N ARG A 49 -3.83 -1.61 -6.88
CA ARG A 49 -3.99 -3.04 -7.18
C ARG A 49 -3.39 -3.42 -8.52
N CYS A 50 -3.39 -2.53 -9.51
CA CYS A 50 -2.65 -2.73 -10.75
C CYS A 50 -1.13 -2.77 -10.48
N LEU A 51 -0.61 -1.92 -9.57
CA LEU A 51 0.81 -1.96 -9.20
C LEU A 51 1.24 -3.31 -8.58
N ASN A 52 0.36 -4.00 -7.89
CA ASN A 52 0.64 -5.33 -7.31
C ASN A 52 0.29 -6.49 -8.26
N GLY A 53 -0.31 -6.20 -9.42
CA GLY A 53 -0.83 -7.23 -10.32
C GLY A 53 -2.01 -8.02 -9.73
N LEU A 54 -2.70 -7.49 -8.72
CA LEU A 54 -3.97 -8.04 -8.21
C LEU A 54 -5.14 -7.71 -9.12
N GLU A 55 -5.04 -6.58 -9.81
CA GLU A 55 -5.96 -6.16 -10.84
C GLU A 55 -5.21 -6.10 -12.17
N ASP A 56 -5.74 -6.79 -13.18
CA ASP A 56 -5.21 -6.71 -14.54
C ASP A 56 -5.54 -5.36 -15.15
N PHE A 57 -4.69 -4.86 -16.02
CA PHE A 57 -4.91 -3.60 -16.74
C PHE A 57 -5.10 -3.85 -18.23
N ASP A 58 -5.82 -2.93 -18.90
CA ASP A 58 -6.21 -3.09 -20.31
C ASP A 58 -5.11 -2.59 -21.27
N SER A 59 -4.35 -1.59 -20.85
CA SER A 59 -3.19 -1.11 -21.61
C SER A 59 -2.19 -0.38 -20.72
N GLY A 60 -1.01 -0.09 -21.26
CA GLY A 60 0.10 0.52 -20.54
C GLY A 60 1.08 -0.51 -19.99
N SER A 61 1.93 -0.09 -19.08
CA SER A 61 2.89 -0.97 -18.41
C SER A 61 3.11 -0.58 -16.95
N VAL A 62 3.44 -1.59 -16.14
CA VAL A 62 3.82 -1.43 -14.72
C VAL A 62 5.06 -2.27 -14.47
N SER A 63 6.16 -1.63 -14.08
CA SER A 63 7.36 -2.34 -13.72
C SER A 63 7.85 -1.98 -12.30
N ILE A 64 8.32 -2.99 -11.56
CA ILE A 64 8.92 -2.83 -10.23
C ILE A 64 10.25 -3.60 -10.19
N GLY A 65 11.33 -2.90 -9.88
CA GLY A 65 12.66 -3.51 -9.79
C GLY A 65 13.12 -4.19 -11.08
N GLY A 66 12.66 -3.70 -12.24
CA GLY A 66 12.98 -4.26 -13.56
C GLY A 66 12.09 -5.42 -14.02
N LEU A 67 11.12 -5.85 -13.20
CA LEU A 67 10.11 -6.83 -13.60
C LEU A 67 8.88 -6.07 -14.12
N ASP A 68 8.47 -6.34 -15.37
CA ASP A 68 7.34 -5.67 -16.03
C ASP A 68 6.15 -6.62 -16.13
N LEU A 69 5.00 -6.20 -15.60
CA LEU A 69 3.75 -6.98 -15.66
C LEU A 69 3.13 -7.02 -17.07
N ALA A 70 3.43 -6.06 -17.93
CA ALA A 70 2.97 -6.09 -19.33
C ALA A 70 3.68 -7.18 -20.16
N ASN A 71 4.84 -7.66 -19.70
CA ASN A 71 5.55 -8.74 -20.39
C ASN A 71 4.92 -10.11 -20.00
N PRO A 72 4.32 -10.86 -20.96
CA PRO A 72 3.68 -12.15 -20.68
C PRO A 72 4.64 -13.24 -20.18
N LYS A 73 5.97 -13.01 -20.29
CA LYS A 73 6.99 -13.94 -19.76
C LYS A 73 7.36 -13.64 -18.30
N THR A 74 6.85 -12.57 -17.72
CA THR A 74 7.16 -12.22 -16.33
C THR A 74 6.51 -13.23 -15.39
N ASP A 75 7.32 -13.81 -14.50
CA ASP A 75 6.80 -14.59 -13.36
C ASP A 75 6.12 -13.65 -12.37
N VAL A 76 4.79 -13.61 -12.41
CA VAL A 76 3.95 -12.78 -11.53
C VAL A 76 4.19 -13.11 -10.06
N ASN A 77 4.53 -14.37 -9.72
CA ASN A 77 4.85 -14.73 -8.34
C ASN A 77 6.21 -14.15 -7.92
N ALA A 78 7.20 -14.12 -8.84
CA ALA A 78 8.46 -13.43 -8.60
C ALA A 78 8.25 -11.94 -8.41
N TYR A 79 7.42 -11.32 -9.24
CA TYR A 79 7.03 -9.92 -9.11
C TYR A 79 6.39 -9.64 -7.75
N ARG A 80 5.35 -10.39 -7.35
CA ARG A 80 4.64 -10.21 -6.08
C ARG A 80 5.49 -10.47 -4.84
N ARG A 81 6.60 -11.21 -4.96
CA ARG A 81 7.57 -11.38 -3.86
C ARG A 81 8.31 -10.08 -3.52
N GLU A 82 8.46 -9.19 -4.49
CA GLU A 82 9.14 -7.91 -4.33
C GLU A 82 8.21 -6.78 -3.85
N VAL A 83 6.90 -7.06 -3.77
CA VAL A 83 5.85 -6.08 -3.45
C VAL A 83 5.04 -6.56 -2.25
N GLY A 84 5.18 -5.87 -1.14
CA GLY A 84 4.30 -6.05 0.02
C GLY A 84 3.02 -5.22 -0.15
N MET A 85 1.88 -5.77 0.26
CA MET A 85 0.62 -5.03 0.24
C MET A 85 -0.12 -5.15 1.57
N VAL A 86 -0.60 -4.02 2.05
CA VAL A 86 -1.43 -3.88 3.25
C VAL A 86 -2.77 -3.30 2.82
N PHE A 87 -3.85 -3.97 3.18
CA PHE A 87 -5.22 -3.62 2.78
C PHE A 87 -5.95 -2.89 3.90
N GLN A 88 -7.05 -2.26 3.55
CA GLN A 88 -8.00 -1.65 4.48
C GLN A 88 -8.51 -2.68 5.51
N HIS A 89 -8.87 -3.87 5.05
CA HIS A 89 -9.18 -5.01 5.92
C HIS A 89 -7.89 -5.80 6.15
N PHE A 90 -7.66 -6.24 7.37
CA PHE A 90 -6.38 -6.82 7.82
C PHE A 90 -6.02 -8.13 7.10
N ASN A 91 -7.03 -8.88 6.60
CA ASN A 91 -6.89 -10.13 5.85
C ASN A 91 -5.99 -11.16 6.54
N LEU A 92 -6.01 -11.20 7.87
CA LEU A 92 -5.31 -12.20 8.65
C LEU A 92 -6.03 -13.55 8.56
N PHE A 93 -5.27 -14.65 8.60
CA PHE A 93 -5.83 -15.98 8.71
C PHE A 93 -6.38 -16.20 10.12
N PRO A 94 -7.71 -16.29 10.31
CA PRO A 94 -8.31 -16.26 11.65
C PRO A 94 -8.05 -17.53 12.46
N HIS A 95 -7.73 -18.65 11.78
CA HIS A 95 -7.42 -19.95 12.36
C HIS A 95 -5.93 -20.15 12.68
N MET A 96 -5.10 -19.14 12.45
CA MET A 96 -3.67 -19.11 12.73
C MET A 96 -3.35 -18.07 13.78
N THR A 97 -2.38 -18.36 14.64
CA THR A 97 -1.82 -17.37 15.56
C THR A 97 -1.14 -16.23 14.80
N VAL A 98 -0.86 -15.13 15.48
CA VAL A 98 -0.11 -13.99 14.94
C VAL A 98 1.24 -14.44 14.37
N LEU A 99 1.99 -15.25 15.12
CA LEU A 99 3.28 -15.79 14.67
C LEU A 99 3.14 -16.64 13.41
N GLU A 100 2.14 -17.52 13.37
CA GLU A 100 1.88 -18.39 12.21
C GLU A 100 1.49 -17.58 10.97
N ASN A 101 0.70 -16.50 11.12
CA ASN A 101 0.39 -15.57 10.03
C ASN A 101 1.64 -15.00 9.38
N LEU A 102 2.65 -14.60 10.17
CA LEU A 102 3.92 -14.09 9.64
C LEU A 102 4.80 -15.20 9.06
N CYS A 103 4.73 -16.40 9.61
CA CYS A 103 5.59 -17.52 9.20
C CYS A 103 5.12 -18.19 7.90
N LEU A 104 3.82 -18.14 7.57
CA LEU A 104 3.25 -18.90 6.45
C LEU A 104 3.92 -18.58 5.12
N ALA A 105 3.91 -17.31 4.70
CA ALA A 105 4.49 -16.89 3.43
C ALA A 105 6.01 -17.12 3.39
N GLN A 106 6.71 -16.91 4.49
CA GLN A 106 8.14 -17.22 4.61
C GLN A 106 8.43 -18.70 4.38
N LYS A 107 7.56 -19.60 4.90
CA LYS A 107 7.68 -21.04 4.72
C LYS A 107 7.42 -21.46 3.26
N VAL A 108 6.30 -21.00 2.69
CA VAL A 108 5.79 -21.48 1.41
C VAL A 108 6.54 -20.86 0.23
N VAL A 109 6.79 -19.55 0.29
CA VAL A 109 7.33 -18.76 -0.83
C VAL A 109 8.84 -18.59 -0.73
N ARG A 110 9.35 -18.18 0.45
CA ARG A 110 10.80 -17.99 0.67
C ARG A 110 11.51 -19.27 1.08
N LYS A 111 10.76 -20.35 1.39
CA LYS A 111 11.27 -21.67 1.80
C LYS A 111 12.23 -21.62 3.01
N ARG A 112 12.04 -20.63 3.88
CA ARG A 112 12.86 -20.42 5.10
C ARG A 112 12.67 -21.55 6.11
N GLY A 113 13.74 -21.95 6.78
CA GLY A 113 13.72 -22.91 7.87
C GLY A 113 12.91 -22.42 9.08
N LYS A 114 12.47 -23.34 9.97
CA LYS A 114 11.60 -22.99 11.10
C LYS A 114 12.22 -21.96 12.03
N VAL A 115 13.47 -22.16 12.42
CA VAL A 115 14.19 -21.26 13.36
C VAL A 115 14.32 -19.85 12.77
N GLU A 116 14.74 -19.77 11.51
CA GLU A 116 14.94 -18.48 10.81
C GLU A 116 13.62 -17.69 10.68
N ARG A 117 12.55 -18.35 10.19
CA ARG A 117 11.27 -17.63 9.98
C ARG A 117 10.61 -17.19 11.27
N GLU A 118 10.73 -17.99 12.37
CA GLU A 118 10.19 -17.63 13.67
C GLU A 118 10.99 -16.48 14.31
N ALA A 119 12.32 -16.52 14.25
CA ALA A 119 13.16 -15.42 14.72
C ALA A 119 12.85 -14.11 14.00
N LYS A 120 12.74 -14.16 12.67
CA LYS A 120 12.38 -12.99 11.87
C LYS A 120 10.96 -12.50 12.17
N ALA A 121 10.00 -13.41 12.31
CA ALA A 121 8.62 -13.03 12.61
C ALA A 121 8.54 -12.35 14.00
N ARG A 122 9.24 -12.84 15.01
CA ARG A 122 9.29 -12.20 16.33
C ARG A 122 9.92 -10.82 16.28
N ALA A 123 11.07 -10.67 15.61
CA ALA A 123 11.72 -9.37 15.45
C ALA A 123 10.81 -8.34 14.76
N LEU A 124 10.01 -8.77 13.77
CA LEU A 124 9.05 -7.88 13.11
C LEU A 124 7.85 -7.54 13.99
N LEU A 125 7.37 -8.49 14.82
CA LEU A 125 6.33 -8.21 15.79
C LEU A 125 6.80 -7.22 16.86
N ASP A 126 8.04 -7.34 17.31
CA ASP A 126 8.65 -6.38 18.24
C ASP A 126 8.78 -5.01 17.59
N LYS A 127 9.22 -4.96 16.30
CA LYS A 127 9.32 -3.73 15.53
C LYS A 127 8.00 -2.97 15.42
N VAL A 128 6.88 -3.68 15.27
CA VAL A 128 5.54 -3.06 15.22
C VAL A 128 4.86 -2.96 16.61
N GLY A 129 5.59 -3.24 17.69
CA GLY A 129 5.16 -3.03 19.07
C GLY A 129 4.12 -4.03 19.59
N ILE A 130 4.07 -5.26 19.06
CA ILE A 130 3.10 -6.30 19.47
C ILE A 130 3.72 -7.68 19.68
N GLY A 131 5.01 -7.75 20.00
CA GLY A 131 5.74 -9.03 20.22
C GLY A 131 5.09 -9.94 21.24
N GLN A 132 4.52 -9.38 22.31
CA GLN A 132 3.81 -10.11 23.38
C GLN A 132 2.54 -10.83 22.89
N LYS A 133 2.01 -10.47 21.70
CA LYS A 133 0.81 -11.07 21.10
C LYS A 133 1.11 -12.20 20.10
N ALA A 134 2.35 -12.65 19.98
CA ALA A 134 2.79 -13.63 19.00
C ALA A 134 1.96 -14.94 18.99
N ASN A 135 1.52 -15.40 20.16
CA ASN A 135 0.77 -16.65 20.30
C ASN A 135 -0.76 -16.45 20.34
N GLU A 136 -1.24 -15.19 20.25
CA GLU A 136 -2.68 -14.90 20.20
C GLU A 136 -3.25 -15.12 18.81
N TYR A 137 -4.57 -15.33 18.75
CA TYR A 137 -5.32 -15.36 17.48
C TYR A 137 -5.82 -13.97 17.10
N PRO A 138 -6.03 -13.68 15.80
CA PRO A 138 -6.53 -12.37 15.33
C PRO A 138 -7.78 -11.89 16.05
N SER A 139 -8.70 -12.80 16.42
CA SER A 139 -9.95 -12.46 17.12
C SER A 139 -9.76 -11.87 18.52
N ARG A 140 -8.54 -11.99 19.10
CA ARG A 140 -8.19 -11.41 20.41
C ARG A 140 -7.41 -10.11 20.31
N LEU A 141 -7.30 -9.55 19.12
CA LEU A 141 -6.57 -8.31 18.84
C LEU A 141 -7.54 -7.17 18.51
N SER A 142 -7.19 -5.95 18.93
CA SER A 142 -7.87 -4.75 18.43
C SER A 142 -7.60 -4.55 16.95
N GLY A 143 -8.41 -3.71 16.28
CA GLY A 143 -8.22 -3.39 14.86
C GLY A 143 -6.81 -2.86 14.55
N GLY A 144 -6.32 -1.91 15.34
CA GLY A 144 -4.96 -1.38 15.18
C GLY A 144 -3.87 -2.42 15.39
N GLN A 145 -4.05 -3.35 16.34
CA GLN A 145 -3.14 -4.49 16.52
C GLN A 145 -3.18 -5.42 15.30
N GLN A 146 -4.37 -5.76 14.79
CA GLN A 146 -4.49 -6.59 13.58
C GLN A 146 -3.82 -5.94 12.37
N GLN A 147 -3.96 -4.62 12.21
CA GLN A 147 -3.31 -3.90 11.12
C GLN A 147 -1.79 -3.91 11.25
N ARG A 148 -1.26 -3.73 12.46
CA ARG A 148 0.19 -3.84 12.71
C ARG A 148 0.71 -5.26 12.43
N VAL A 149 -0.07 -6.31 12.73
CA VAL A 149 0.24 -7.69 12.30
C VAL A 149 0.27 -7.80 10.77
N ALA A 150 -0.71 -7.21 10.07
CA ALA A 150 -0.75 -7.23 8.60
C ALA A 150 0.48 -6.53 7.97
N ILE A 151 0.91 -5.40 8.55
CA ILE A 151 2.16 -4.72 8.14
C ILE A 151 3.37 -5.63 8.38
N ALA A 152 3.51 -6.20 9.59
CA ALA A 152 4.61 -7.11 9.91
C ALA A 152 4.64 -8.35 9.01
N ARG A 153 3.47 -8.91 8.67
CA ARG A 153 3.34 -10.03 7.73
C ARG A 153 3.84 -9.68 6.34
N ALA A 154 3.50 -8.49 5.82
CA ALA A 154 4.00 -8.03 4.53
C ALA A 154 5.53 -7.84 4.56
N LEU A 155 6.06 -7.21 5.62
CA LEU A 155 7.50 -7.01 5.82
C LEU A 155 8.28 -8.33 5.96
N ALA A 156 7.65 -9.41 6.46
CA ALA A 156 8.29 -10.72 6.60
C ALA A 156 8.77 -11.32 5.27
N MET A 157 8.22 -10.85 4.16
CA MET A 157 8.64 -11.21 2.82
C MET A 157 9.85 -10.40 2.31
N GLU A 158 10.34 -9.41 3.06
CA GLU A 158 11.42 -8.49 2.64
C GLU A 158 11.16 -7.87 1.26
N PRO A 159 10.02 -7.22 1.08
CA PRO A 159 9.68 -6.62 -0.20
C PRO A 159 10.55 -5.38 -0.46
N LYS A 160 10.75 -5.05 -1.74
CA LYS A 160 11.41 -3.80 -2.15
C LYS A 160 10.49 -2.59 -2.06
N VAL A 161 9.18 -2.83 -2.15
CA VAL A 161 8.13 -1.80 -2.16
C VAL A 161 6.99 -2.25 -1.24
N MET A 162 6.46 -1.32 -0.45
CA MET A 162 5.26 -1.50 0.33
C MET A 162 4.12 -0.66 -0.23
N LEU A 163 2.99 -1.30 -0.51
CA LEU A 163 1.75 -0.67 -0.96
C LEU A 163 0.74 -0.66 0.19
N PHE A 164 0.12 0.48 0.46
CA PHE A 164 -0.87 0.64 1.52
C PHE A 164 -2.20 1.14 0.92
N ASP A 165 -3.25 0.32 0.98
CA ASP A 165 -4.59 0.63 0.50
C ASP A 165 -5.48 1.02 1.68
N GLU A 166 -5.54 2.30 2.01
CA GLU A 166 -6.32 2.88 3.11
C GLU A 166 -6.15 2.13 4.46
N PRO A 167 -4.93 2.00 4.98
CA PRO A 167 -4.62 1.10 6.10
C PRO A 167 -5.28 1.49 7.43
N THR A 168 -5.86 2.68 7.53
CA THR A 168 -6.48 3.21 8.76
C THR A 168 -8.00 3.34 8.67
N SER A 169 -8.61 3.23 7.49
CA SER A 169 -10.02 3.55 7.27
C SER A 169 -11.02 2.56 7.94
N ALA A 170 -10.56 1.38 8.35
CA ALA A 170 -11.35 0.41 9.11
C ALA A 170 -11.06 0.43 10.62
N LEU A 171 -10.38 1.47 11.12
CA LEU A 171 -9.96 1.57 12.52
C LEU A 171 -10.74 2.66 13.26
N ASP A 172 -10.93 2.43 14.56
CA ASP A 172 -11.36 3.48 15.46
C ASP A 172 -10.30 4.58 15.56
N PRO A 173 -10.68 5.88 15.67
CA PRO A 173 -9.75 7.00 15.68
C PRO A 173 -8.60 6.88 16.70
N GLU A 174 -8.88 6.28 17.86
CA GLU A 174 -7.88 6.06 18.92
C GLU A 174 -6.74 5.11 18.50
N MET A 175 -6.99 4.24 17.50
CA MET A 175 -6.03 3.23 17.03
C MET A 175 -5.24 3.67 15.80
N VAL A 176 -5.65 4.74 15.13
CA VAL A 176 -5.04 5.25 13.89
C VAL A 176 -3.58 5.63 14.13
N GLY A 177 -3.31 6.35 15.22
CA GLY A 177 -1.98 6.86 15.56
C GLY A 177 -0.91 5.77 15.60
N GLU A 178 -1.20 4.64 16.25
CA GLU A 178 -0.24 3.52 16.39
C GLU A 178 0.15 2.90 15.04
N VAL A 179 -0.79 2.84 14.08
CA VAL A 179 -0.54 2.33 12.72
C VAL A 179 0.28 3.33 11.92
N LEU A 180 -0.07 4.62 11.99
CA LEU A 180 0.67 5.68 11.31
C LEU A 180 2.11 5.79 11.83
N ASP A 181 2.35 5.61 13.12
CA ASP A 181 3.70 5.63 13.71
C ASP A 181 4.59 4.49 13.18
N VAL A 182 4.02 3.30 12.97
CA VAL A 182 4.73 2.22 12.29
C VAL A 182 5.07 2.62 10.85
N MET A 183 4.12 3.20 10.09
CA MET A 183 4.36 3.64 8.71
C MET A 183 5.42 4.77 8.63
N LYS A 184 5.39 5.73 9.57
CA LYS A 184 6.42 6.78 9.70
C LYS A 184 7.80 6.18 9.96
N THR A 185 7.88 5.17 10.80
CA THR A 185 9.14 4.46 11.08
C THR A 185 9.69 3.80 9.82
N LEU A 186 8.84 3.12 9.04
CA LEU A 186 9.25 2.52 7.76
C LEU A 186 9.73 3.56 6.75
N ALA A 187 9.07 4.72 6.67
CA ALA A 187 9.49 5.82 5.82
C ALA A 187 10.89 6.35 6.20
N ARG A 188 11.14 6.57 7.51
CA ARG A 188 12.45 7.00 8.02
C ARG A 188 13.56 5.98 7.78
N GLU A 189 13.24 4.70 7.72
CA GLU A 189 14.19 3.62 7.38
C GLU A 189 14.45 3.51 5.87
N GLY A 190 13.84 4.36 5.04
CA GLY A 190 14.05 4.39 3.59
C GLY A 190 13.26 3.33 2.82
N MET A 191 12.17 2.81 3.38
CA MET A 191 11.27 1.92 2.65
C MET A 191 10.59 2.67 1.51
N THR A 192 10.65 2.12 0.29
CA THR A 192 9.85 2.64 -0.83
C THR A 192 8.38 2.33 -0.61
N MET A 193 7.54 3.35 -0.60
CA MET A 193 6.12 3.20 -0.24
C MET A 193 5.21 3.91 -1.23
N VAL A 194 4.07 3.28 -1.55
CA VAL A 194 2.93 3.95 -2.21
C VAL A 194 1.71 3.80 -1.29
N CYS A 195 1.18 4.92 -0.82
CA CYS A 195 0.15 4.95 0.21
C CYS A 195 -1.11 5.65 -0.31
N VAL A 196 -2.21 4.91 -0.46
CA VAL A 196 -3.54 5.50 -0.58
C VAL A 196 -4.06 5.78 0.84
N THR A 197 -4.37 7.03 1.14
CA THR A 197 -4.80 7.41 2.49
C THR A 197 -5.68 8.66 2.49
N HIS A 198 -6.50 8.79 3.53
CA HIS A 198 -7.24 10.00 3.89
C HIS A 198 -6.60 10.77 5.06
N GLU A 199 -5.46 10.29 5.56
CA GLU A 199 -4.73 10.88 6.68
C GLU A 199 -3.85 12.03 6.19
N MET A 200 -4.40 13.25 6.09
CA MET A 200 -3.70 14.42 5.53
C MET A 200 -2.48 14.81 6.37
N GLY A 201 -2.55 14.64 7.70
CA GLY A 201 -1.41 14.88 8.60
C GLY A 201 -0.23 13.95 8.30
N PHE A 202 -0.51 12.67 8.08
CA PHE A 202 0.51 11.69 7.67
C PHE A 202 1.12 12.06 6.31
N ALA A 203 0.28 12.39 5.32
CA ALA A 203 0.74 12.79 4.00
C ALA A 203 1.69 14.01 4.05
N ARG A 204 1.34 15.04 4.84
CA ARG A 204 2.20 16.22 5.04
C ARG A 204 3.54 15.90 5.68
N GLU A 205 3.57 14.96 6.63
CA GLU A 205 4.77 14.67 7.43
C GLU A 205 5.77 13.76 6.69
N VAL A 206 5.29 12.79 5.92
CA VAL A 206 6.16 11.72 5.40
C VAL A 206 6.25 11.64 3.89
N ALA A 207 5.30 12.20 3.13
CA ALA A 207 5.32 12.08 1.69
C ALA A 207 6.49 12.88 1.09
N ASN A 208 7.14 12.29 0.09
CA ASN A 208 8.06 13.01 -0.79
C ASN A 208 7.29 13.63 -1.96
N ARG A 209 6.21 12.97 -2.40
CA ARG A 209 5.31 13.44 -3.46
C ARG A 209 3.87 13.04 -3.16
N VAL A 210 2.95 13.84 -3.66
CA VAL A 210 1.50 13.62 -3.60
C VAL A 210 0.93 13.56 -5.00
N LEU A 211 0.19 12.49 -5.28
CA LEU A 211 -0.63 12.35 -6.49
C LEU A 211 -2.09 12.60 -6.14
N PHE A 212 -2.72 13.53 -6.84
CA PHE A 212 -4.16 13.74 -6.70
C PHE A 212 -4.92 13.08 -7.84
N PHE A 213 -5.79 12.15 -7.47
CA PHE A 213 -6.63 11.37 -8.39
C PHE A 213 -8.07 11.87 -8.36
N ASP A 214 -8.67 12.08 -9.55
CA ASP A 214 -10.11 12.26 -9.69
C ASP A 214 -10.59 11.65 -11.00
N HIS A 215 -11.74 10.96 -10.97
CA HIS A 215 -12.36 10.30 -12.15
C HIS A 215 -11.37 9.43 -12.96
N GLY A 216 -10.55 8.63 -12.29
CA GLY A 216 -9.55 7.76 -12.93
C GLY A 216 -8.28 8.44 -13.42
N LYS A 217 -8.18 9.76 -13.35
CA LYS A 217 -7.06 10.54 -13.85
C LYS A 217 -6.15 11.05 -12.75
N LEU A 218 -4.88 11.12 -13.06
CA LEU A 218 -3.89 11.85 -12.28
C LEU A 218 -3.97 13.33 -12.68
N LEU A 219 -4.55 14.18 -11.80
CA LEU A 219 -4.75 15.59 -12.07
C LEU A 219 -3.61 16.47 -11.56
N GLU A 220 -2.97 16.08 -10.45
CA GLU A 220 -1.83 16.80 -9.90
C GLU A 220 -0.78 15.84 -9.35
N ASP A 221 0.48 16.17 -9.58
CA ASP A 221 1.68 15.50 -9.08
C ASP A 221 2.63 16.59 -8.56
N SER A 222 2.74 16.72 -7.25
CA SER A 222 3.46 17.82 -6.63
C SER A 222 4.10 17.44 -5.29
N SER A 223 4.95 18.34 -4.76
CA SER A 223 5.45 18.20 -3.40
C SER A 223 4.31 18.31 -2.37
N PRO A 224 4.44 17.73 -1.16
CA PRO A 224 3.43 17.93 -0.11
C PRO A 224 3.22 19.41 0.21
N GLU A 225 4.30 20.20 0.25
CA GLU A 225 4.22 21.63 0.52
C GLU A 225 3.34 22.33 -0.51
N ASP A 226 3.62 22.14 -1.81
CA ASP A 226 2.84 22.76 -2.89
C ASP A 226 1.39 22.27 -2.87
N PHE A 227 1.18 20.94 -2.75
CA PHE A 227 -0.17 20.36 -2.75
C PHE A 227 -1.06 20.93 -1.65
N PHE A 228 -0.55 21.03 -0.43
CA PHE A 228 -1.37 21.46 0.71
C PHE A 228 -1.46 22.97 0.92
N THR A 229 -0.59 23.78 0.28
CA THR A 229 -0.60 25.24 0.41
C THR A 229 -1.10 25.96 -0.83
N SER A 230 -0.76 25.45 -2.02
CA SER A 230 -1.04 26.10 -3.29
C SER A 230 -1.26 25.07 -4.41
N PRO A 231 -2.29 24.19 -4.29
CA PRO A 231 -2.59 23.21 -5.31
C PRO A 231 -2.94 23.90 -6.63
N LYS A 232 -2.42 23.36 -7.73
CA LYS A 232 -2.55 23.93 -9.09
C LYS A 232 -3.90 23.57 -9.72
N ASP A 233 -4.36 22.35 -9.49
CA ASP A 233 -5.61 21.86 -10.05
C ASP A 233 -6.83 22.34 -9.27
N LEU A 234 -7.87 22.84 -9.96
CA LEU A 234 -9.08 23.37 -9.35
C LEU A 234 -9.87 22.31 -8.56
N ARG A 235 -9.82 21.06 -9.00
CA ARG A 235 -10.47 19.94 -8.31
C ARG A 235 -9.72 19.59 -7.03
N ALA A 236 -8.37 19.64 -7.06
CA ALA A 236 -7.54 19.48 -5.86
C ALA A 236 -7.83 20.58 -4.83
N GLN A 237 -7.95 21.85 -5.26
CA GLN A 237 -8.34 22.96 -4.41
C GLN A 237 -9.71 22.75 -3.78
N ALA A 238 -10.71 22.34 -4.58
CA ALA A 238 -12.06 22.08 -4.08
C ALA A 238 -12.08 20.91 -3.08
N PHE A 239 -11.32 19.85 -3.33
CA PHE A 239 -11.18 18.70 -2.45
C PHE A 239 -10.56 19.10 -1.10
N LEU A 240 -9.45 19.84 -1.11
CA LEU A 240 -8.76 20.24 0.12
C LEU A 240 -9.62 21.14 1.01
N ARG A 241 -10.45 22.02 0.43
CA ARG A 241 -11.42 22.84 1.19
C ARG A 241 -12.49 22.04 1.93
N GLN A 242 -12.71 20.78 1.52
CA GLN A 242 -13.73 19.91 2.14
C GLN A 242 -13.12 19.04 3.25
N VAL A 243 -11.82 18.76 3.18
CA VAL A 243 -11.15 17.80 4.08
C VAL A 243 -10.21 18.45 5.09
N LEU A 244 -9.86 19.71 4.92
CA LEU A 244 -9.09 20.56 5.85
C LEU A 244 -9.97 21.62 6.49
#